data_ad0c634397ba3306f3bf4ad16a845ba8
#
_entry.id   ad0c634397ba3306f3bf4ad16a845ba8
#
_cell.length_a   1.000
_cell.length_b   1.000
_cell.length_c   1.000
_cell.angle_alpha   90.00
_cell.angle_beta   90.00
_cell.angle_gamma   90.00
#
_symmetry.space_group_name_H-M   'P 1'
#
loop_
_entity.id
_entity.type
_entity.pdbx_description
1 polymer ?
#
loop_
_entity_poly.entity_id
_entity_poly.type
_entity_poly.pdbx_seq_one_letter_code
_entity_poly.pdbx_strand_id
1 'polypeptide(L)'
;MSKADDLTCWRYFAAFAKAGTLTAAANALQVEVSSISRAISGLEKALGCALIRHSSRPQTLTEAGQTALKRITPILRAHESLKQTLMDDKKTLSGNIRLSSAPGFASRQLIPLLQEFKKLYSAITVEILTGFKESDVQKGLCDVATLTGVPQLPGLCFMSRGRNVYLPVASPRYIEQHGMPLEPRQLKNHAGLVYNGPVRPETRALQRGERTEPVIFSTCTRSTDILAIRTALLDGLGVAVDMPLVQIYQDLNKGTLVPILPGWFRPPLECFIVTSRSAWHLKRIRIFLEWYATIMQKQFAFYESQVEGIVALPKDSGRWDKKELYRT
;
A
#
# COMPACT_ATOMS: atom_id res chain seq x y z
N MET A 1 -15.92 -35.99 13.53
CA MET A 1 -15.69 -34.63 13.00
C MET A 1 -15.21 -34.74 11.56
N SER A 2 -15.87 -34.10 10.62
CA SER A 2 -15.47 -34.10 9.20
C SER A 2 -14.09 -33.45 9.04
N LYS A 3 -13.29 -33.91 8.07
CA LYS A 3 -12.02 -33.23 7.75
C LYS A 3 -12.24 -31.80 7.27
N ALA A 4 -13.42 -31.47 6.76
CA ALA A 4 -13.80 -30.11 6.40
C ALA A 4 -13.97 -29.18 7.62
N ASP A 5 -14.18 -29.71 8.81
CA ASP A 5 -14.33 -28.97 10.06
C ASP A 5 -12.96 -28.79 10.78
N ASP A 6 -11.91 -29.48 10.32
CA ASP A 6 -10.58 -29.46 10.92
C ASP A 6 -9.73 -28.33 10.33
N LEU A 7 -9.54 -27.24 11.06
CA LEU A 7 -8.72 -26.12 10.65
C LEU A 7 -7.26 -26.52 10.34
N THR A 8 -6.75 -27.60 10.89
CA THR A 8 -5.40 -28.10 10.58
C THR A 8 -5.31 -28.58 9.14
N CYS A 9 -6.33 -29.28 8.64
CA CYS A 9 -6.39 -29.70 7.26
C CYS A 9 -6.39 -28.49 6.30
N TRP A 10 -7.16 -27.47 6.63
CA TRP A 10 -7.19 -26.22 5.88
C TRP A 10 -5.88 -25.44 5.94
N ARG A 11 -5.17 -25.45 7.07
CA ARG A 11 -3.82 -24.87 7.18
C ARG A 11 -2.84 -25.57 6.26
N TYR A 12 -2.88 -26.88 6.17
CA TYR A 12 -2.03 -27.66 5.27
C TYR A 12 -2.34 -27.36 3.79
N PHE A 13 -3.61 -27.29 3.44
CA PHE A 13 -4.03 -26.88 2.10
C PHE A 13 -3.55 -25.46 1.74
N ALA A 14 -3.72 -24.49 2.63
CA ALA A 14 -3.28 -23.12 2.41
C ALA A 14 -1.74 -23.03 2.31
N ALA A 15 -1.00 -23.81 3.10
CA ALA A 15 0.47 -23.89 3.00
C ALA A 15 0.92 -24.46 1.65
N PHE A 16 0.27 -25.53 1.17
CA PHE A 16 0.53 -26.07 -0.17
C PHE A 16 0.25 -25.01 -1.25
N ALA A 17 -0.87 -24.33 -1.19
CA ALA A 17 -1.23 -23.30 -2.16
C ALA A 17 -0.20 -22.14 -2.22
N LYS A 18 0.43 -21.81 -1.09
CA LYS A 18 1.48 -20.79 -0.99
C LYS A 18 2.84 -21.30 -1.48
N ALA A 19 3.19 -22.55 -1.14
CA ALA A 19 4.50 -23.12 -1.39
C ALA A 19 4.63 -23.74 -2.79
N GLY A 20 3.53 -24.06 -3.47
CA GLY A 20 3.46 -24.66 -4.80
C GLY A 20 3.77 -26.17 -4.85
N THR A 21 4.36 -26.74 -3.79
CA THR A 21 4.67 -28.18 -3.69
C THR A 21 4.39 -28.71 -2.29
N LEU A 22 4.05 -30.01 -2.20
CA LEU A 22 3.83 -30.68 -0.92
C LEU A 22 5.09 -30.68 -0.05
N THR A 23 6.26 -30.88 -0.65
CA THR A 23 7.54 -30.90 0.06
C THR A 23 7.87 -29.51 0.64
N ALA A 24 7.73 -28.46 -0.14
CA ALA A 24 7.97 -27.09 0.35
C ALA A 24 6.99 -26.69 1.45
N ALA A 25 5.72 -27.10 1.34
CA ALA A 25 4.72 -26.87 2.37
C ALA A 25 5.04 -27.64 3.68
N ALA A 26 5.51 -28.89 3.55
CA ALA A 26 5.90 -29.73 4.68
C ALA A 26 7.09 -29.15 5.43
N ASN A 27 8.11 -28.68 4.70
CA ASN A 27 9.27 -28.01 5.28
C ASN A 27 8.88 -26.73 6.00
N ALA A 28 8.00 -25.91 5.39
CA ALA A 28 7.53 -24.66 5.98
C ALA A 28 6.72 -24.84 7.28
N LEU A 29 6.04 -25.97 7.41
CA LEU A 29 5.24 -26.31 8.60
C LEU A 29 5.93 -27.27 9.56
N GLN A 30 7.13 -27.76 9.22
CA GLN A 30 7.91 -28.74 10.00
C GLN A 30 7.09 -30.04 10.27
N VAL A 31 6.41 -30.55 9.24
CA VAL A 31 5.61 -31.77 9.29
C VAL A 31 5.99 -32.73 8.15
N GLU A 32 5.56 -33.97 8.26
CA GLU A 32 5.72 -34.99 7.23
C GLU A 32 4.90 -34.64 5.96
N VAL A 33 5.48 -34.85 4.77
CA VAL A 33 4.80 -34.66 3.47
C VAL A 33 3.53 -35.49 3.40
N SER A 34 3.57 -36.71 3.93
CA SER A 34 2.45 -37.64 4.01
C SER A 34 1.26 -37.07 4.81
N SER A 35 1.54 -36.25 5.82
CA SER A 35 0.50 -35.61 6.65
C SER A 35 -0.26 -34.54 5.85
N ILE A 36 0.44 -33.71 5.07
CA ILE A 36 -0.19 -32.73 4.20
C ILE A 36 -1.01 -33.41 3.10
N SER A 37 -0.42 -34.41 2.43
CA SER A 37 -1.12 -35.17 1.38
C SER A 37 -2.42 -35.80 1.89
N ARG A 38 -2.37 -36.51 3.03
CA ARG A 38 -3.55 -37.12 3.68
C ARG A 38 -4.59 -36.09 4.10
N ALA A 39 -4.18 -34.95 4.59
CA ALA A 39 -5.09 -33.88 5.01
C ALA A 39 -5.84 -33.29 3.81
N ILE A 40 -5.12 -32.98 2.72
CA ILE A 40 -5.74 -32.43 1.49
C ILE A 40 -6.69 -33.47 0.86
N SER A 41 -6.25 -34.71 0.69
CA SER A 41 -7.14 -35.78 0.17
C SER A 41 -8.37 -36.01 1.06
N GLY A 42 -8.20 -35.88 2.39
CA GLY A 42 -9.32 -35.93 3.33
C GLY A 42 -10.29 -34.76 3.18
N LEU A 43 -9.81 -33.54 2.91
CA LEU A 43 -10.64 -32.39 2.60
C LEU A 43 -11.42 -32.60 1.30
N GLU A 44 -10.75 -33.00 0.23
CA GLU A 44 -11.34 -33.27 -1.08
C GLU A 44 -12.46 -34.33 -0.99
N LYS A 45 -12.19 -35.40 -0.26
CA LYS A 45 -13.19 -36.45 0.02
C LYS A 45 -14.40 -35.93 0.82
N ALA A 46 -14.15 -35.11 1.85
CA ALA A 46 -15.21 -34.55 2.70
C ALA A 46 -16.05 -33.51 1.95
N LEU A 47 -15.47 -32.77 0.99
CA LEU A 47 -16.14 -31.74 0.20
C LEU A 47 -16.76 -32.30 -1.09
N GLY A 48 -16.39 -33.51 -1.51
CA GLY A 48 -16.85 -34.13 -2.76
C GLY A 48 -16.30 -33.46 -4.01
N CYS A 49 -15.22 -32.68 -3.91
CA CYS A 49 -14.59 -32.00 -5.04
C CYS A 49 -13.07 -31.94 -4.89
N ALA A 50 -12.35 -31.96 -6.03
CA ALA A 50 -10.90 -31.79 -6.05
C ALA A 50 -10.51 -30.32 -5.83
N LEU A 51 -9.59 -30.06 -4.91
CA LEU A 51 -8.98 -28.76 -4.66
C LEU A 51 -7.68 -28.58 -5.41
N ILE A 52 -7.01 -29.69 -5.76
CA ILE A 52 -5.73 -29.72 -6.46
C ILE A 52 -5.88 -30.49 -7.77
N ARG A 53 -5.23 -30.04 -8.83
CA ARG A 53 -5.08 -30.78 -10.09
C ARG A 53 -3.91 -31.77 -9.95
N HIS A 54 -4.22 -33.00 -9.59
CA HIS A 54 -3.20 -34.03 -9.37
C HIS A 54 -2.47 -34.46 -10.65
N SER A 55 -3.07 -34.25 -11.83
CA SER A 55 -2.50 -34.57 -13.14
C SER A 55 -1.50 -33.54 -13.68
N SER A 56 -1.46 -32.33 -13.12
CA SER A 56 -0.53 -31.29 -13.55
C SER A 56 0.83 -31.40 -12.83
N ARG A 57 1.91 -31.08 -13.54
CA ARG A 57 3.27 -30.96 -12.95
C ARG A 57 3.86 -29.61 -13.38
N PRO A 58 4.05 -28.65 -12.46
CA PRO A 58 3.72 -28.71 -11.02
C PRO A 58 2.21 -28.78 -10.75
N GLN A 59 1.83 -29.33 -9.59
CA GLN A 59 0.44 -29.39 -9.16
C GLN A 59 -0.11 -27.97 -8.98
N THR A 60 -1.32 -27.73 -9.47
CA THR A 60 -1.99 -26.42 -9.39
C THR A 60 -3.36 -26.56 -8.74
N LEU A 61 -3.90 -25.43 -8.27
CA LEU A 61 -5.25 -25.41 -7.72
C LEU A 61 -6.32 -25.55 -8.81
N THR A 62 -7.39 -26.24 -8.50
CA THR A 62 -8.63 -26.21 -9.29
C THR A 62 -9.35 -24.87 -9.07
N GLU A 63 -10.43 -24.59 -9.79
CA GLU A 63 -11.31 -23.45 -9.54
C GLU A 63 -11.93 -23.51 -8.13
N ALA A 64 -12.38 -24.72 -7.72
CA ALA A 64 -12.85 -24.99 -6.36
C ALA A 64 -11.74 -24.72 -5.33
N GLY A 65 -10.49 -25.14 -5.60
CA GLY A 65 -9.33 -24.88 -4.76
C GLY A 65 -9.02 -23.39 -4.62
N GLN A 66 -9.07 -22.62 -5.71
CA GLN A 66 -8.88 -21.17 -5.66
C GLN A 66 -9.96 -20.48 -4.83
N THR A 67 -11.22 -20.88 -5.02
CA THR A 67 -12.36 -20.37 -4.25
C THR A 67 -12.21 -20.73 -2.77
N ALA A 68 -11.88 -21.98 -2.46
CA ALA A 68 -11.64 -22.46 -1.10
C ALA A 68 -10.50 -21.68 -0.43
N LEU A 69 -9.36 -21.49 -1.10
CA LEU A 69 -8.24 -20.71 -0.60
C LEU A 69 -8.64 -19.28 -0.25
N LYS A 70 -9.36 -18.62 -1.16
CA LYS A 70 -9.85 -17.25 -0.95
C LYS A 70 -10.76 -17.14 0.28
N ARG A 71 -11.59 -18.14 0.54
CA ARG A 71 -12.56 -18.15 1.65
C ARG A 71 -11.95 -18.60 2.97
N ILE A 72 -11.08 -19.63 2.95
CA ILE A 72 -10.51 -20.17 4.19
C ILE A 72 -9.39 -19.28 4.77
N THR A 73 -8.66 -18.56 3.91
CA THR A 73 -7.56 -17.71 4.36
C THR A 73 -7.96 -16.70 5.45
N PRO A 74 -9.07 -15.95 5.34
CA PRO A 74 -9.53 -15.07 6.42
C PRO A 74 -9.88 -15.81 7.71
N ILE A 75 -10.47 -17.01 7.61
CA ILE A 75 -10.87 -17.81 8.77
C ILE A 75 -9.63 -18.29 9.55
N LEU A 76 -8.64 -18.84 8.85
CA LEU A 76 -7.37 -19.26 9.46
C LEU A 76 -6.67 -18.09 10.16
N ARG A 77 -6.73 -16.92 9.56
CA ARG A 77 -6.17 -15.69 10.13
C ARG A 77 -6.91 -15.21 11.37
N ALA A 78 -8.26 -15.24 11.32
CA ALA A 78 -9.07 -14.89 12.48
C ALA A 78 -8.80 -15.83 13.67
N HIS A 79 -8.65 -17.13 13.39
CA HIS A 79 -8.28 -18.12 14.41
C HIS A 79 -6.89 -17.85 15.00
N GLU A 80 -5.89 -17.55 14.17
CA GLU A 80 -4.54 -17.22 14.66
C GLU A 80 -4.52 -15.90 15.44
N SER A 81 -5.28 -14.90 14.97
CA SER A 81 -5.48 -13.64 15.68
C SER A 81 -6.10 -13.84 17.08
N LEU A 82 -7.13 -14.69 17.17
CA LEU A 82 -7.76 -15.03 18.47
C LEU A 82 -6.75 -15.66 19.42
N LYS A 83 -5.97 -16.65 18.96
CA LYS A 83 -4.90 -17.27 19.76
C LYS A 83 -3.91 -16.24 20.28
N GLN A 84 -3.45 -15.33 19.40
CA GLN A 84 -2.52 -14.29 19.77
C GLN A 84 -3.12 -13.31 20.79
N THR A 85 -4.40 -12.90 20.59
CA THR A 85 -5.09 -12.02 21.57
C THR A 85 -5.12 -12.63 22.95
N LEU A 86 -5.39 -13.94 23.04
CA LEU A 86 -5.45 -14.66 24.32
C LEU A 86 -4.05 -14.90 24.93
N MET A 87 -3.00 -14.83 24.11
CA MET A 87 -1.60 -14.99 24.53
C MET A 87 -0.92 -13.65 24.83
N ASP A 88 -1.42 -12.52 24.30
CA ASP A 88 -0.82 -11.17 24.45
C ASP A 88 -0.87 -10.62 25.89
N ASP A 89 -1.58 -11.28 26.82
CA ASP A 89 -1.54 -10.96 28.26
C ASP A 89 -0.19 -11.29 28.93
N LYS A 90 0.75 -11.90 28.21
CA LYS A 90 2.10 -12.21 28.71
C LYS A 90 3.11 -11.18 28.19
N LYS A 91 3.62 -10.41 29.11
CA LYS A 91 4.76 -9.44 29.19
C LYS A 91 5.57 -9.03 27.92
N THR A 92 5.51 -9.72 26.79
CA THR A 92 6.32 -9.39 25.60
C THR A 92 5.43 -9.22 24.37
N LEU A 93 5.37 -7.99 23.87
CA LEU A 93 4.63 -7.66 22.66
C LEU A 93 5.33 -8.28 21.44
N SER A 94 4.72 -9.29 20.81
CA SER A 94 5.33 -10.06 19.72
C SER A 94 4.33 -10.38 18.61
N GLY A 95 4.82 -10.91 17.50
CA GLY A 95 4.00 -11.42 16.40
C GLY A 95 4.26 -10.74 15.06
N ASN A 96 3.44 -11.07 14.05
CA ASN A 96 3.57 -10.52 12.69
C ASN A 96 2.53 -9.44 12.41
N ILE A 97 2.90 -8.41 11.69
CA ILE A 97 2.04 -7.35 11.14
C ILE A 97 2.20 -7.35 9.62
N ARG A 98 1.12 -7.60 8.90
CA ARG A 98 1.10 -7.52 7.43
C ARG A 98 0.63 -6.14 7.01
N LEU A 99 1.59 -5.31 6.59
CA LEU A 99 1.37 -3.94 6.19
C LEU A 99 1.27 -3.84 4.67
N SER A 100 0.14 -3.40 4.15
CA SER A 100 0.03 -3.01 2.74
C SER A 100 0.39 -1.53 2.56
N SER A 101 1.25 -1.27 1.59
CA SER A 101 1.69 0.09 1.25
C SER A 101 1.78 0.28 -0.27
N ALA A 102 1.75 1.54 -0.70
CA ALA A 102 1.98 1.89 -2.09
C ALA A 102 3.39 1.45 -2.53
N PRO A 103 3.55 0.77 -3.69
CA PRO A 103 4.84 0.21 -4.12
C PRO A 103 5.98 1.22 -4.13
N GLY A 104 5.75 2.43 -4.67
CA GLY A 104 6.76 3.47 -4.73
C GLY A 104 7.23 3.96 -3.35
N PHE A 105 6.34 4.02 -2.36
CA PHE A 105 6.70 4.36 -0.98
C PHE A 105 7.41 3.18 -0.28
N ALA A 106 6.92 1.97 -0.51
CA ALA A 106 7.50 0.77 0.08
C ALA A 106 8.97 0.58 -0.28
N SER A 107 9.32 0.82 -1.55
CA SER A 107 10.69 0.57 -2.06
C SER A 107 11.72 1.62 -1.62
N ARG A 108 11.33 2.83 -1.28
CA ARG A 108 12.30 3.92 -1.00
C ARG A 108 12.31 4.39 0.45
N GLN A 109 11.16 4.49 1.09
CA GLN A 109 11.02 5.17 2.39
C GLN A 109 10.61 4.23 3.52
N LEU A 110 9.77 3.23 3.22
CA LEU A 110 9.14 2.43 4.26
C LEU A 110 10.11 1.53 5.03
N ILE A 111 11.04 0.87 4.34
CA ILE A 111 11.97 -0.07 4.99
C ILE A 111 12.87 0.64 6.01
N PRO A 112 13.52 1.77 5.69
CA PRO A 112 14.29 2.53 6.67
C PRO A 112 13.44 2.96 7.88
N LEU A 113 12.21 3.41 7.64
CA LEU A 113 11.28 3.81 8.67
C LEU A 113 10.94 2.65 9.62
N LEU A 114 10.68 1.46 9.09
CA LEU A 114 10.36 0.28 9.90
C LEU A 114 11.53 -0.22 10.75
N GLN A 115 12.78 0.12 10.40
CA GLN A 115 13.93 -0.18 11.27
C GLN A 115 13.83 0.56 12.60
N GLU A 116 13.29 1.79 12.62
CA GLU A 116 13.07 2.52 13.87
C GLU A 116 12.00 1.83 14.74
N PHE A 117 10.92 1.33 14.12
CA PHE A 117 9.93 0.54 14.86
C PHE A 117 10.51 -0.74 15.45
N LYS A 118 11.36 -1.43 14.68
CA LYS A 118 12.00 -2.67 15.12
C LYS A 118 12.96 -2.47 16.31
N LYS A 119 13.61 -1.30 16.42
CA LYS A 119 14.43 -0.97 17.59
C LYS A 119 13.59 -0.89 18.87
N LEU A 120 12.35 -0.41 18.76
CA LEU A 120 11.42 -0.28 19.89
C LEU A 120 10.71 -1.61 20.24
N TYR A 121 10.43 -2.43 19.22
CA TYR A 121 9.61 -3.64 19.33
C TYR A 121 10.26 -4.80 18.56
N SER A 122 11.40 -5.27 19.02
CA SER A 122 12.24 -6.27 18.34
C SER A 122 11.56 -7.62 18.06
N ALA A 123 10.58 -8.00 18.90
CA ALA A 123 9.82 -9.24 18.74
C ALA A 123 8.62 -9.12 17.78
N ILE A 124 8.37 -7.93 17.20
CA ILE A 124 7.37 -7.75 16.16
C ILE A 124 8.04 -7.81 14.78
N THR A 125 7.51 -8.65 13.91
CA THR A 125 7.90 -8.71 12.49
C THR A 125 6.89 -7.94 11.66
N VAL A 126 7.35 -7.13 10.71
CA VAL A 126 6.48 -6.46 9.74
C VAL A 126 6.73 -7.04 8.35
N GLU A 127 5.70 -7.62 7.76
CA GLU A 127 5.68 -8.10 6.37
C GLU A 127 5.08 -7.01 5.48
N ILE A 128 5.83 -6.53 4.49
CA ILE A 128 5.36 -5.50 3.56
C ILE A 128 4.68 -6.17 2.37
N LEU A 129 3.46 -5.75 2.12
CA LEU A 129 2.63 -6.19 0.99
C LEU A 129 2.32 -4.99 0.09
N THR A 130 2.02 -5.24 -1.18
CA THR A 130 1.60 -4.21 -2.13
C THR A 130 0.32 -4.63 -2.86
N GLY A 131 -0.45 -3.65 -3.36
CA GLY A 131 -1.63 -3.91 -4.17
C GLY A 131 -2.93 -4.23 -3.40
N PHE A 132 -2.91 -4.24 -2.07
CA PHE A 132 -4.11 -4.46 -1.25
C PHE A 132 -4.88 -3.15 -1.01
N LYS A 133 -6.20 -3.27 -0.95
CA LYS A 133 -7.17 -2.17 -0.80
C LYS A 133 -7.87 -2.24 0.57
N GLU A 134 -8.71 -1.26 0.87
CA GLU A 134 -9.56 -1.25 2.08
C GLU A 134 -10.34 -2.56 2.27
N SER A 135 -10.95 -3.08 1.19
CA SER A 135 -11.71 -4.32 1.23
C SER A 135 -10.87 -5.54 1.62
N ASP A 136 -9.56 -5.49 1.39
CA ASP A 136 -8.66 -6.58 1.73
C ASP A 136 -8.26 -6.54 3.21
N VAL A 137 -8.16 -5.34 3.80
CA VAL A 137 -8.06 -5.16 5.26
C VAL A 137 -9.31 -5.71 5.95
N GLN A 138 -10.49 -5.36 5.45
CA GLN A 138 -11.76 -5.83 6.00
C GLN A 138 -11.89 -7.37 5.93
N LYS A 139 -11.39 -7.98 4.86
CA LYS A 139 -11.32 -9.44 4.68
C LYS A 139 -10.17 -10.11 5.44
N GLY A 140 -9.34 -9.34 6.15
CA GLY A 140 -8.16 -9.85 6.86
C GLY A 140 -7.05 -10.37 5.92
N LEU A 141 -7.00 -9.95 4.66
CA LEU A 141 -5.92 -10.30 3.73
C LEU A 141 -4.61 -9.57 4.06
N CYS A 142 -4.68 -8.40 4.65
CA CYS A 142 -3.60 -7.72 5.37
C CYS A 142 -4.14 -7.20 6.71
N ASP A 143 -3.26 -6.90 7.65
CA ASP A 143 -3.66 -6.43 8.98
C ASP A 143 -3.83 -4.92 8.99
N VAL A 144 -2.98 -4.24 8.25
CA VAL A 144 -2.88 -2.78 8.16
C VAL A 144 -2.67 -2.38 6.71
N ALA A 145 -3.28 -1.29 6.27
CA ALA A 145 -3.00 -0.69 4.97
C ALA A 145 -2.82 0.82 5.07
N THR A 146 -1.94 1.36 4.21
CA THR A 146 -1.80 2.81 4.01
C THR A 146 -2.65 3.23 2.82
N LEU A 147 -3.48 4.24 3.02
CA LEU A 147 -4.40 4.77 2.00
C LEU A 147 -4.11 6.24 1.72
N THR A 148 -4.47 6.66 0.53
CA THR A 148 -4.54 8.06 0.11
C THR A 148 -6.00 8.38 -0.20
N GLY A 149 -6.54 9.41 0.44
CA GLY A 149 -7.98 9.68 0.48
C GLY A 149 -8.65 9.04 1.70
N VAL A 150 -9.83 9.57 2.05
CA VAL A 150 -10.59 9.15 3.24
C VAL A 150 -11.10 7.72 3.05
N PRO A 151 -10.92 6.83 4.06
CA PRO A 151 -11.48 5.49 4.03
C PRO A 151 -13.02 5.52 3.91
N GLN A 152 -13.57 4.71 3.02
CA GLN A 152 -15.00 4.71 2.70
C GLN A 152 -15.75 3.49 3.25
N LEU A 153 -15.05 2.38 3.49
CA LEU A 153 -15.72 1.15 3.93
C LEU A 153 -16.05 1.19 5.42
N PRO A 154 -17.26 0.75 5.81
CA PRO A 154 -17.63 0.64 7.23
C PRO A 154 -16.81 -0.44 7.95
N GLY A 155 -16.70 -0.30 9.28
CA GLY A 155 -16.03 -1.30 10.12
C GLY A 155 -14.49 -1.27 10.05
N LEU A 156 -13.92 -0.21 9.49
CA LEU A 156 -12.49 0.08 9.57
C LEU A 156 -12.23 1.08 10.70
N CYS A 157 -11.13 0.83 11.41
CA CYS A 157 -10.50 1.81 12.30
C CYS A 157 -9.35 2.47 11.53
N PHE A 158 -9.22 3.78 11.62
CA PHE A 158 -8.18 4.49 10.90
C PHE A 158 -7.65 5.70 11.67
N MET A 159 -6.44 6.11 11.32
CA MET A 159 -5.76 7.29 11.84
C MET A 159 -5.18 8.09 10.67
N SER A 160 -5.28 9.43 10.76
CA SER A 160 -4.56 10.28 9.81
C SER A 160 -3.05 10.15 10.05
N ARG A 161 -2.31 9.98 8.97
CA ARG A 161 -0.84 10.00 8.96
C ARG A 161 -0.26 11.25 8.29
N GLY A 162 -1.08 12.28 8.10
CA GLY A 162 -0.73 13.54 7.43
C GLY A 162 -1.23 13.59 5.99
N ARG A 163 -0.76 14.57 5.26
CA ARG A 163 -1.16 14.82 3.86
C ARG A 163 0.02 14.63 2.91
N ASN A 164 -0.25 14.23 1.71
CA ASN A 164 0.72 14.19 0.63
C ASN A 164 0.50 15.35 -0.34
N VAL A 165 1.55 16.13 -0.54
CA VAL A 165 1.58 17.22 -1.51
C VAL A 165 2.06 16.70 -2.86
N TYR A 166 1.52 17.24 -3.92
CA TYR A 166 1.83 16.86 -5.29
C TYR A 166 2.25 18.09 -6.08
N LEU A 167 3.37 17.98 -6.80
CA LEU A 167 3.97 19.10 -7.51
C LEU A 167 4.06 18.81 -9.01
N PRO A 168 3.78 19.83 -9.84
CA PRO A 168 4.10 19.81 -11.26
C PRO A 168 5.62 19.98 -11.43
N VAL A 169 6.26 19.06 -12.15
CA VAL A 169 7.73 19.06 -12.32
C VAL A 169 8.15 18.57 -13.71
N ALA A 170 9.34 18.98 -14.11
CA ALA A 170 10.08 18.47 -15.26
C ALA A 170 11.58 18.46 -14.95
N SER A 171 12.40 17.78 -15.76
CA SER A 171 13.86 17.94 -15.68
C SER A 171 14.33 19.21 -16.41
N PRO A 172 15.46 19.83 -15.99
CA PRO A 172 16.06 20.94 -16.71
C PRO A 172 16.31 20.63 -18.19
N ARG A 173 16.80 19.42 -18.48
CA ARG A 173 17.03 18.94 -19.85
C ARG A 173 15.78 19.02 -20.73
N TYR A 174 14.61 18.63 -20.20
CA TYR A 174 13.37 18.73 -20.94
C TYR A 174 12.98 20.19 -21.19
N ILE A 175 13.14 21.04 -20.17
CA ILE A 175 12.81 22.48 -20.25
C ILE A 175 13.68 23.21 -21.26
N GLU A 176 14.97 22.89 -21.33
CA GLU A 176 15.91 23.47 -22.33
C GLU A 176 15.46 23.18 -23.76
N GLN A 177 14.87 22.01 -24.01
CA GLN A 177 14.46 21.59 -25.35
C GLN A 177 13.05 22.05 -25.75
N HIS A 178 12.14 22.17 -24.78
CA HIS A 178 10.70 22.35 -25.05
C HIS A 178 10.11 23.62 -24.43
N GLY A 179 10.91 24.38 -23.66
CA GLY A 179 10.43 25.52 -22.89
C GLY A 179 9.74 25.12 -21.59
N MET A 180 9.59 26.09 -20.69
CA MET A 180 8.92 25.93 -19.40
C MET A 180 7.45 26.31 -19.50
N PRO A 181 6.50 25.38 -19.23
CA PRO A 181 5.09 25.74 -19.15
C PRO A 181 4.82 26.53 -17.86
N LEU A 182 4.24 27.71 -17.99
CA LEU A 182 3.85 28.60 -16.87
C LEU A 182 2.35 28.50 -16.54
N GLU A 183 1.53 28.08 -17.49
CA GLU A 183 0.07 27.95 -17.36
C GLU A 183 -0.40 26.57 -17.87
N PRO A 184 -1.44 25.94 -17.30
CA PRO A 184 -1.89 24.62 -17.70
C PRO A 184 -2.26 24.49 -19.19
N ARG A 185 -2.78 25.57 -19.80
CA ARG A 185 -3.09 25.60 -21.24
C ARG A 185 -1.88 25.37 -22.15
N GLN A 186 -0.66 25.59 -21.67
CA GLN A 186 0.58 25.36 -22.41
C GLN A 186 0.96 23.87 -22.45
N LEU A 187 0.40 23.04 -21.57
CA LEU A 187 0.66 21.60 -21.53
C LEU A 187 0.28 20.88 -22.83
N LYS A 188 -0.62 21.48 -23.65
CA LYS A 188 -0.94 20.98 -24.99
C LYS A 188 0.25 20.92 -25.95
N ASN A 189 1.37 21.57 -25.62
CA ASN A 189 2.62 21.56 -26.38
C ASN A 189 3.67 20.63 -25.75
N HIS A 190 3.34 19.94 -24.65
CA HIS A 190 4.27 19.10 -23.89
C HIS A 190 3.82 17.63 -23.84
N ALA A 191 4.80 16.73 -23.74
CA ALA A 191 4.56 15.31 -23.49
C ALA A 191 4.24 15.09 -22.02
N GLY A 192 3.11 14.49 -21.71
CA GLY A 192 2.65 14.19 -20.36
C GLY A 192 3.11 12.82 -19.86
N LEU A 193 3.65 12.76 -18.66
CA LEU A 193 3.95 11.54 -17.92
C LEU A 193 2.91 11.41 -16.80
N VAL A 194 1.94 10.50 -16.98
CA VAL A 194 0.71 10.47 -16.20
C VAL A 194 0.64 9.21 -15.33
N TYR A 195 0.48 9.39 -14.03
CA TYR A 195 0.19 8.28 -13.13
C TYR A 195 -1.31 7.96 -13.18
N ASN A 196 -1.65 6.71 -13.48
CA ASN A 196 -3.03 6.20 -13.48
C ASN A 196 -3.20 4.91 -12.64
N GLY A 197 -2.37 4.75 -11.61
CA GLY A 197 -2.42 3.60 -10.70
C GLY A 197 -3.51 3.69 -9.62
N PRO A 198 -3.64 2.64 -8.80
CA PRO A 198 -4.75 2.48 -7.85
C PRO A 198 -4.63 3.36 -6.58
N VAL A 199 -3.47 4.01 -6.35
CA VAL A 199 -3.23 4.77 -5.11
C VAL A 199 -4.03 6.06 -5.05
N ARG A 200 -4.25 6.70 -6.20
CA ARG A 200 -5.01 7.95 -6.34
C ARG A 200 -5.57 8.09 -7.76
N PRO A 201 -6.64 8.87 -7.95
CA PRO A 201 -7.15 9.14 -9.29
C PRO A 201 -6.18 10.00 -10.11
N GLU A 202 -6.24 9.86 -11.42
CA GLU A 202 -5.54 10.70 -12.40
C GLU A 202 -5.91 12.18 -12.19
N THR A 203 -4.93 13.07 -12.26
CA THR A 203 -5.14 14.51 -12.14
C THR A 203 -5.59 15.08 -13.47
N ARG A 204 -6.86 15.47 -13.55
CA ARG A 204 -7.49 16.01 -14.77
C ARG A 204 -7.57 17.54 -14.79
N ALA A 205 -7.35 18.20 -13.64
CA ALA A 205 -7.34 19.65 -13.52
C ALA A 205 -6.37 20.08 -12.43
N LEU A 206 -5.86 21.31 -12.57
CA LEU A 206 -5.04 22.00 -11.58
C LEU A 206 -5.77 23.25 -11.10
N GLN A 207 -5.45 23.70 -9.89
CA GLN A 207 -6.04 24.86 -9.24
C GLN A 207 -4.99 25.89 -8.86
N ARG A 208 -5.34 27.17 -8.99
CA ARG A 208 -4.58 28.34 -8.49
C ARG A 208 -5.58 29.33 -7.89
N GLY A 209 -5.70 29.39 -6.56
CA GLY A 209 -6.79 30.08 -5.88
C GLY A 209 -8.15 29.50 -6.30
N GLU A 210 -9.05 30.35 -6.77
CA GLU A 210 -10.38 29.94 -7.27
C GLU A 210 -10.39 29.46 -8.73
N ARG A 211 -9.30 29.64 -9.44
CA ARG A 211 -9.20 29.23 -10.85
C ARG A 211 -8.90 27.75 -10.95
N THR A 212 -9.61 27.05 -11.82
CA THR A 212 -9.39 25.65 -12.16
C THR A 212 -9.20 25.54 -13.67
N GLU A 213 -8.14 24.85 -14.10
CA GLU A 213 -7.79 24.67 -15.51
C GLU A 213 -7.60 23.18 -15.82
N PRO A 214 -8.05 22.69 -16.97
CA PRO A 214 -7.89 21.30 -17.34
C PRO A 214 -6.42 20.96 -17.67
N VAL A 215 -6.06 19.70 -17.45
CA VAL A 215 -4.75 19.13 -17.84
C VAL A 215 -4.92 18.45 -19.20
N ILE A 216 -4.34 19.03 -20.25
CA ILE A 216 -4.39 18.51 -21.61
C ILE A 216 -2.96 18.53 -22.18
N PHE A 217 -2.43 17.36 -22.54
CA PHE A 217 -1.11 17.20 -23.13
C PHE A 217 -1.18 16.98 -24.65
N SER A 218 -0.08 17.25 -25.36
CA SER A 218 0.06 16.90 -26.78
C SER A 218 0.03 15.37 -26.97
N THR A 219 0.77 14.67 -26.11
CA THR A 219 0.87 13.21 -26.04
C THR A 219 0.95 12.78 -24.59
N CYS A 220 0.57 11.54 -24.26
CA CYS A 220 0.65 11.02 -22.88
C CYS A 220 1.25 9.62 -22.85
N THR A 221 2.20 9.42 -21.97
CA THR A 221 2.58 8.09 -21.48
C THR A 221 1.95 7.87 -20.10
N ARG A 222 1.19 6.79 -19.94
CA ARG A 222 0.52 6.42 -18.69
C ARG A 222 1.21 5.24 -18.01
N SER A 223 1.38 5.31 -16.69
CA SER A 223 1.92 4.21 -15.89
C SER A 223 1.20 4.10 -14.55
N THR A 224 1.02 2.87 -14.09
CA THR A 224 0.57 2.56 -12.73
C THR A 224 1.73 2.55 -11.72
N ASP A 225 2.96 2.68 -12.21
CA ASP A 225 4.17 2.74 -11.38
C ASP A 225 4.71 4.17 -11.32
N ILE A 226 4.66 4.76 -10.14
CA ILE A 226 5.14 6.14 -9.89
C ILE A 226 6.66 6.26 -10.03
N LEU A 227 7.41 5.17 -9.81
CA LEU A 227 8.86 5.18 -9.96
C LEU A 227 9.27 5.20 -11.43
N ALA A 228 8.51 4.51 -12.29
CA ALA A 228 8.70 4.59 -13.74
C ALA A 228 8.44 6.02 -14.26
N ILE A 229 7.39 6.70 -13.75
CA ILE A 229 7.14 8.12 -14.07
C ILE A 229 8.32 9.00 -13.61
N ARG A 230 8.81 8.80 -12.38
CA ARG A 230 9.97 9.56 -11.88
C ARG A 230 11.22 9.34 -12.72
N THR A 231 11.53 8.11 -13.11
CA THR A 231 12.69 7.80 -13.96
C THR A 231 12.55 8.52 -15.32
N ALA A 232 11.39 8.41 -15.97
CA ALA A 232 11.13 9.08 -17.25
C ALA A 232 11.25 10.60 -17.15
N LEU A 233 10.85 11.22 -16.02
CA LEU A 233 11.07 12.66 -15.79
C LEU A 233 12.55 13.01 -15.74
N LEU A 234 13.35 12.23 -14.98
CA LEU A 234 14.81 12.45 -14.86
C LEU A 234 15.52 12.26 -16.19
N ASP A 235 15.04 11.34 -17.03
CA ASP A 235 15.56 11.11 -18.39
C ASP A 235 15.13 12.19 -19.39
N GLY A 236 14.30 13.16 -18.98
CA GLY A 236 13.86 14.27 -19.85
C GLY A 236 12.83 13.86 -20.89
N LEU A 237 11.96 12.90 -20.60
CA LEU A 237 10.97 12.36 -21.56
C LEU A 237 9.62 13.09 -21.52
N GLY A 238 9.43 14.04 -20.60
CA GLY A 238 8.18 14.78 -20.49
C GLY A 238 8.02 15.56 -19.19
N VAL A 239 6.80 15.98 -18.90
CA VAL A 239 6.39 16.67 -17.68
C VAL A 239 5.35 15.86 -16.93
N ALA A 240 5.35 15.95 -15.59
CA ALA A 240 4.26 15.43 -14.78
C ALA A 240 3.67 16.54 -13.92
N VAL A 241 2.34 16.57 -13.78
CA VAL A 241 1.63 17.63 -13.06
C VAL A 241 1.37 17.31 -11.58
N ASP A 242 1.70 16.10 -11.14
CA ASP A 242 1.27 15.60 -9.85
C ASP A 242 2.23 14.58 -9.22
N MET A 243 3.52 14.86 -9.28
CA MET A 243 4.50 14.00 -8.59
C MET A 243 4.39 14.17 -7.07
N PRO A 244 4.26 13.06 -6.32
CA PRO A 244 4.24 13.13 -4.85
C PRO A 244 5.55 13.70 -4.31
N LEU A 245 5.48 14.70 -3.45
CA LEU A 245 6.65 15.35 -2.87
C LEU A 245 7.60 14.33 -2.21
N VAL A 246 7.07 13.32 -1.53
CA VAL A 246 7.85 12.24 -0.92
C VAL A 246 8.75 11.50 -1.91
N GLN A 247 8.42 11.49 -3.20
CA GLN A 247 9.22 10.82 -4.24
C GLN A 247 10.30 11.71 -4.84
N ILE A 248 10.14 13.04 -4.78
CA ILE A 248 10.94 13.99 -5.57
C ILE A 248 11.63 15.08 -4.75
N TYR A 249 11.42 15.18 -3.41
CA TYR A 249 12.05 16.26 -2.63
C TYR A 249 13.57 16.32 -2.76
N GLN A 250 14.24 15.16 -2.86
CA GLN A 250 15.67 15.09 -3.08
C GLN A 250 16.09 15.57 -4.49
N ASP A 251 15.24 15.30 -5.49
CA ASP A 251 15.50 15.71 -6.87
C ASP A 251 15.34 17.21 -7.03
N LEU A 252 14.35 17.80 -6.33
CA LEU A 252 14.17 19.24 -6.26
C LEU A 252 15.37 19.93 -5.58
N ASN A 253 15.84 19.39 -4.45
CA ASN A 253 17.02 19.92 -3.74
C ASN A 253 18.31 19.84 -4.57
N LYS A 254 18.45 18.80 -5.40
CA LYS A 254 19.60 18.62 -6.29
C LYS A 254 19.46 19.38 -7.61
N GLY A 255 18.30 19.97 -7.89
CA GLY A 255 17.99 20.60 -9.17
C GLY A 255 17.88 19.65 -10.36
N THR A 256 17.80 18.32 -10.11
CA THR A 256 17.60 17.32 -11.18
C THR A 256 16.14 17.28 -11.67
N LEU A 257 15.22 17.77 -10.85
CA LEU A 257 13.87 18.16 -11.24
C LEU A 257 13.63 19.60 -10.81
N VAL A 258 12.86 20.33 -11.60
CA VAL A 258 12.46 21.72 -11.32
C VAL A 258 10.94 21.84 -11.32
N PRO A 259 10.37 22.70 -10.45
CA PRO A 259 8.94 22.99 -10.47
C PRO A 259 8.56 23.72 -11.77
N ILE A 260 7.41 23.36 -12.30
CA ILE A 260 6.76 24.03 -13.44
C ILE A 260 5.40 24.55 -13.02
N LEU A 261 4.68 25.28 -13.86
CA LEU A 261 3.33 25.77 -13.61
C LEU A 261 3.20 26.49 -12.24
N PRO A 262 3.88 27.60 -12.01
CA PRO A 262 3.99 28.24 -10.69
C PRO A 262 2.62 28.58 -10.11
N GLY A 263 2.37 28.08 -8.89
CA GLY A 263 1.11 28.30 -8.16
C GLY A 263 -0.05 27.39 -8.59
N TRP A 264 0.12 26.54 -9.60
CA TRP A 264 -0.88 25.57 -10.03
C TRP A 264 -0.61 24.20 -9.42
N PHE A 265 -1.57 23.65 -8.70
CA PHE A 265 -1.46 22.38 -8.01
C PHE A 265 -2.75 21.58 -8.13
N ARG A 266 -2.66 20.26 -8.01
CA ARG A 266 -3.79 19.48 -7.54
C ARG A 266 -3.95 19.68 -6.02
N PRO A 267 -5.14 19.59 -5.44
CA PRO A 267 -5.31 19.61 -3.99
C PRO A 267 -4.49 18.49 -3.33
N PRO A 268 -3.81 18.77 -2.20
CA PRO A 268 -3.17 17.75 -1.39
C PRO A 268 -4.17 16.66 -1.00
N LEU A 269 -3.71 15.45 -0.83
CA LEU A 269 -4.55 14.34 -0.39
C LEU A 269 -4.19 13.91 1.03
N GLU A 270 -5.21 13.85 1.88
CA GLU A 270 -5.08 13.24 3.20
C GLU A 270 -4.70 11.78 3.08
N CYS A 271 -3.83 11.36 3.97
CA CYS A 271 -3.29 10.02 4.01
C CYS A 271 -3.65 9.34 5.33
N PHE A 272 -4.08 8.10 5.24
CA PHE A 272 -4.54 7.33 6.40
C PHE A 272 -3.78 6.02 6.53
N ILE A 273 -3.73 5.51 7.75
CA ILE A 273 -3.39 4.13 8.06
C ILE A 273 -4.64 3.47 8.63
N VAL A 274 -4.99 2.30 8.12
CA VAL A 274 -6.27 1.64 8.42
C VAL A 274 -6.07 0.21 8.85
N THR A 275 -6.98 -0.28 9.68
CA THR A 275 -7.08 -1.68 10.13
C THR A 275 -8.53 -2.09 10.28
N SER A 276 -8.81 -3.38 10.35
CA SER A 276 -10.16 -3.87 10.69
C SER A 276 -10.46 -3.70 12.17
N ARG A 277 -11.75 -3.60 12.53
CA ARG A 277 -12.17 -3.53 13.94
C ARG A 277 -11.68 -4.73 14.76
N SER A 278 -11.64 -5.92 14.18
CA SER A 278 -11.11 -7.12 14.84
C SER A 278 -9.60 -7.04 15.09
N ALA A 279 -8.84 -6.54 14.13
CA ALA A 279 -7.39 -6.40 14.28
C ALA A 279 -7.00 -5.23 15.22
N TRP A 280 -7.84 -4.19 15.33
CA TRP A 280 -7.62 -3.07 16.27
C TRP A 280 -7.52 -3.52 17.73
N HIS A 281 -8.20 -4.58 18.13
CA HIS A 281 -8.11 -5.13 19.49
C HIS A 281 -6.75 -5.75 19.79
N LEU A 282 -5.96 -6.09 18.78
CA LEU A 282 -4.60 -6.59 18.96
C LEU A 282 -3.66 -5.45 19.36
N LYS A 283 -3.08 -5.52 20.54
CA LYS A 283 -2.22 -4.49 21.12
C LYS A 283 -1.07 -4.10 20.18
N ARG A 284 -0.44 -5.08 19.50
CA ARG A 284 0.64 -4.82 18.53
C ARG A 284 0.18 -3.99 17.32
N ILE A 285 -1.05 -4.22 16.85
CA ILE A 285 -1.62 -3.47 15.70
C ILE A 285 -1.89 -2.03 16.12
N ARG A 286 -2.53 -1.81 17.27
CA ARG A 286 -2.83 -0.47 17.77
C ARG A 286 -1.55 0.35 17.99
N ILE A 287 -0.55 -0.21 18.68
CA ILE A 287 0.73 0.44 18.89
C ILE A 287 1.42 0.78 17.57
N PHE A 288 1.36 -0.14 16.59
CA PHE A 288 1.93 0.11 15.28
C PHE A 288 1.21 1.27 14.55
N LEU A 289 -0.13 1.32 14.57
CA LEU A 289 -0.88 2.40 13.95
C LEU A 289 -0.55 3.76 14.59
N GLU A 290 -0.53 3.84 15.91
CA GLU A 290 -0.22 5.06 16.67
C GLU A 290 1.21 5.55 16.36
N TRP A 291 2.17 4.65 16.40
CA TRP A 291 3.56 4.95 16.05
C TRP A 291 3.68 5.41 14.60
N TYR A 292 3.09 4.64 13.66
CA TYR A 292 3.20 4.92 12.23
C TYR A 292 2.54 6.24 11.85
N ALA A 293 1.35 6.53 12.37
CA ALA A 293 0.67 7.79 12.14
C ALA A 293 1.52 8.97 12.63
N THR A 294 2.07 8.88 13.85
CA THR A 294 2.92 9.93 14.44
C THR A 294 4.19 10.17 13.63
N ILE A 295 4.91 9.09 13.27
CA ILE A 295 6.17 9.25 12.55
C ILE A 295 5.95 9.77 11.13
N MET A 296 4.87 9.36 10.47
CA MET A 296 4.55 9.82 9.12
C MET A 296 4.14 11.29 9.07
N GLN A 297 3.43 11.80 10.06
CA GLN A 297 3.15 13.24 10.18
C GLN A 297 4.45 14.05 10.25
N LYS A 298 5.43 13.59 11.04
CA LYS A 298 6.76 14.22 11.10
C LYS A 298 7.50 14.12 9.77
N GLN A 299 7.41 12.99 9.09
CA GLN A 299 8.05 12.79 7.79
C GLN A 299 7.46 13.69 6.71
N PHE A 300 6.14 13.84 6.62
CA PHE A 300 5.53 14.76 5.67
C PHE A 300 5.94 16.21 5.93
N ALA A 301 5.92 16.66 7.20
CA ALA A 301 6.41 17.98 7.57
C ALA A 301 7.90 18.17 7.20
N PHE A 302 8.72 17.15 7.41
CA PHE A 302 10.13 17.16 6.99
C PHE A 302 10.26 17.30 5.47
N TYR A 303 9.51 16.55 4.66
CA TYR A 303 9.58 16.68 3.20
C TYR A 303 9.16 18.08 2.72
N GLU A 304 8.13 18.66 3.33
CA GLU A 304 7.70 20.03 3.03
C GLU A 304 8.79 21.04 3.38
N SER A 305 9.45 20.92 4.54
CA SER A 305 10.54 21.81 4.94
C SER A 305 11.78 21.73 4.03
N GLN A 306 12.02 20.56 3.44
CA GLN A 306 13.18 20.36 2.55
C GLN A 306 13.07 21.13 1.22
N VAL A 307 11.88 21.56 0.83
CA VAL A 307 11.65 22.30 -0.43
C VAL A 307 11.24 23.74 -0.18
N GLU A 308 11.33 24.18 1.07
CA GLU A 308 11.09 25.58 1.44
C GLU A 308 12.10 26.50 0.72
N GLY A 309 11.60 27.54 0.06
CA GLY A 309 12.43 28.41 -0.80
C GLY A 309 12.66 27.90 -2.24
N ILE A 310 12.36 26.63 -2.54
CA ILE A 310 12.44 26.08 -3.92
C ILE A 310 11.09 26.21 -4.62
N VAL A 311 10.01 25.87 -3.93
CA VAL A 311 8.64 25.92 -4.49
C VAL A 311 7.64 26.34 -3.43
N ALA A 312 6.71 27.21 -3.83
CA ALA A 312 5.56 27.52 -2.97
C ALA A 312 4.61 26.31 -2.91
N LEU A 313 4.37 25.81 -1.71
CA LEU A 313 3.48 24.67 -1.52
C LEU A 313 2.00 25.14 -1.46
N PRO A 314 1.04 24.28 -1.86
CA PRO A 314 -0.37 24.61 -1.72
C PRO A 314 -0.72 24.79 -0.23
N LYS A 315 -1.38 25.93 0.08
CA LYS A 315 -1.89 26.20 1.42
C LYS A 315 -3.04 25.25 1.74
N ASP A 316 -3.26 25.00 3.04
CA ASP A 316 -4.38 24.16 3.50
C ASP A 316 -5.73 24.72 3.02
N SER A 317 -6.42 23.96 2.22
CA SER A 317 -7.81 24.20 1.83
C SER A 317 -8.78 23.37 2.68
N GLY A 318 -8.67 23.46 4.00
CA GLY A 318 -9.62 22.82 4.91
C GLY A 318 -8.94 21.91 5.92
N ARG A 319 -9.04 22.26 7.19
CA ARG A 319 -8.70 21.40 8.31
C ARG A 319 -9.84 20.42 8.51
N TRP A 320 -9.54 19.13 8.44
CA TRP A 320 -10.39 18.13 9.06
C TRP A 320 -10.44 18.40 10.56
N ASP A 321 -11.64 18.40 11.15
CA ASP A 321 -11.78 18.47 12.60
C ASP A 321 -11.01 17.30 13.22
N LYS A 322 -10.20 17.56 14.26
CA LYS A 322 -9.42 16.54 14.95
C LYS A 322 -10.29 15.35 15.42
N LYS A 323 -11.58 15.54 15.63
CA LYS A 323 -12.55 14.50 15.98
C LYS A 323 -12.87 13.54 14.84
N GLU A 324 -12.69 13.94 13.57
CA GLU A 324 -12.90 13.08 12.40
C GLU A 324 -11.66 12.28 12.00
N LEU A 325 -10.50 12.60 12.61
CA LEU A 325 -9.22 11.92 12.34
C LEU A 325 -9.10 10.54 13.00
N TYR A 326 -10.03 10.20 13.88
CA TYR A 326 -10.07 8.94 14.61
C TYR A 326 -11.49 8.37 14.56
N ARG A 327 -11.74 7.37 13.71
CA ARG A 327 -12.94 6.51 13.82
C ARG A 327 -12.53 5.14 14.34
N THR A 328 -12.95 4.82 15.55
CA THR A 328 -12.89 3.48 16.15
C THR A 328 -14.20 2.74 15.96
#